data_16d7603b623b7092090675cb2fb95795
#
_entry.id   16d7603b623b7092090675cb2fb95795
#
_cell.length_a   1.000
_cell.length_b   1.000
_cell.length_c   1.000
_cell.angle_alpha   90.00
_cell.angle_beta   90.00
_cell.angle_gamma   90.00
#
_symmetry.space_group_name_H-M   'P 1'
#
loop_
_entity.id
_entity.type
_entity.pdbx_description
1 polymer ?
#
loop_
_entity_poly.entity_id
_entity_poly.type
_entity_poly.pdbx_seq_one_letter_code
_entity_poly.pdbx_strand_id
1 'polypeptide(L)'
;MKKQKRSIKEWFKQEMYETKVLFKGIPAIPFTMVVMSFILMNLLATVPLYNVSWAAADVGILVSWMAFLFGDMFVKRYGAKGSIKIQMAALIIAFITMGILAGGSALEVLLCGENYTLGLFSWKFDMEHGAVTLWTLGVSGIAFIVSNIFNSLISKFVLTKFKKRTSFKAYATAAYTSTFVGQFIDNFIFAMLFTFIASRIPEMQTAWSLQPVTFLAVVVCALTGSVLELLLEVIFSPIGFKVADRWRKEGVGAEYIALVPDAQEVNTDVEHSIKIAD
;
A
#
# COMPACT_ATOMS: atom_id res chain seq x y z
N MET A 1 2.91 -0.30 37.22
CA MET A 1 2.91 1.13 36.90
C MET A 1 1.57 1.49 36.27
N LYS A 2 0.76 2.38 36.87
CA LYS A 2 -0.51 2.88 36.28
C LYS A 2 -0.16 3.74 35.05
N LYS A 3 -0.59 3.34 33.84
CA LYS A 3 -0.51 4.18 32.64
C LYS A 3 -1.36 5.43 32.93
N GLN A 4 -0.71 6.57 33.14
CA GLN A 4 -1.37 7.85 33.25
C GLN A 4 -2.14 8.11 31.96
N LYS A 5 -3.46 8.31 32.02
CA LYS A 5 -4.30 8.64 30.86
C LYS A 5 -3.84 10.00 30.33
N ARG A 6 -3.08 9.98 29.23
CA ARG A 6 -2.70 11.22 28.53
C ARG A 6 -3.95 11.90 27.98
N SER A 7 -3.96 13.23 28.02
CA SER A 7 -5.01 14.04 27.36
C SER A 7 -4.97 13.81 25.82
N ILE A 8 -6.13 13.81 25.15
CA ILE A 8 -6.23 13.69 23.69
C ILE A 8 -5.33 14.74 22.99
N LYS A 9 -5.27 15.96 23.54
CA LYS A 9 -4.43 17.04 23.00
C LYS A 9 -2.93 16.72 23.09
N GLU A 10 -2.48 16.13 24.19
CA GLU A 10 -1.09 15.72 24.37
C GLU A 10 -0.74 14.55 23.47
N TRP A 11 -1.65 13.59 23.33
CA TRP A 11 -1.48 12.48 22.40
C TRP A 11 -1.33 12.97 20.96
N PHE A 12 -2.21 13.87 20.50
CA PHE A 12 -2.16 14.44 19.15
C PHE A 12 -0.86 15.22 18.89
N LYS A 13 -0.42 16.02 19.87
CA LYS A 13 0.84 16.78 19.79
C LYS A 13 2.04 15.83 19.64
N GLN A 14 2.04 14.73 20.39
CA GLN A 14 3.09 13.72 20.30
C GLN A 14 3.06 13.01 18.93
N GLU A 15 1.89 12.61 18.45
CA GLU A 15 1.75 11.97 17.14
C GLU A 15 2.26 12.87 16.00
N MET A 16 1.94 14.16 16.04
CA MET A 16 2.45 15.13 15.07
C MET A 16 3.97 15.26 15.14
N TYR A 17 4.53 15.32 16.35
CA TYR A 17 5.98 15.40 16.53
C TYR A 17 6.68 14.14 15.99
N GLU A 18 6.21 12.96 16.37
CA GLU A 18 6.74 11.69 15.86
C GLU A 18 6.65 11.61 14.34
N THR A 19 5.55 12.07 13.76
CA THR A 19 5.35 12.09 12.31
C THR A 19 6.34 13.05 11.63
N LYS A 20 6.56 14.23 12.19
CA LYS A 20 7.56 15.18 11.68
C LYS A 20 8.97 14.59 11.70
N VAL A 21 9.35 13.94 12.80
CA VAL A 21 10.66 13.29 12.94
C VAL A 21 10.79 12.14 11.95
N LEU A 22 9.74 11.33 11.78
CA LEU A 22 9.69 10.24 10.80
C LEU A 22 10.00 10.76 9.39
N PHE A 23 9.23 11.76 8.92
CA PHE A 23 9.37 12.26 7.55
C PHE A 23 10.68 13.00 7.28
N LYS A 24 11.32 13.54 8.32
CA LYS A 24 12.69 14.09 8.22
C LYS A 24 13.75 13.01 7.97
N GLY A 25 13.51 11.79 8.45
CA GLY A 25 14.46 10.67 8.38
C GLY A 25 14.17 9.63 7.31
N ILE A 26 13.13 9.78 6.47
CA ILE A 26 12.81 8.82 5.42
C ILE A 26 13.70 9.03 4.20
N PRO A 27 14.29 7.98 3.61
CA PRO A 27 14.98 8.08 2.33
C PRO A 27 14.04 8.49 1.21
N ALA A 28 14.40 9.54 0.46
CA ALA A 28 13.53 10.13 -0.57
C ALA A 28 13.20 9.14 -1.70
N ILE A 29 14.18 8.37 -2.18
CA ILE A 29 13.98 7.44 -3.30
C ILE A 29 12.93 6.38 -2.99
N PRO A 30 13.01 5.58 -1.89
CA PRO A 30 11.98 4.62 -1.55
C PRO A 30 10.60 5.23 -1.34
N PHE A 31 10.51 6.40 -0.72
CA PHE A 31 9.24 7.10 -0.54
C PHE A 31 8.62 7.49 -1.89
N THR A 32 9.43 8.07 -2.80
CA THR A 32 8.99 8.41 -4.16
C THR A 32 8.53 7.16 -4.92
N MET A 33 9.24 6.04 -4.80
CA MET A 33 8.85 4.79 -5.45
C MET A 33 7.49 4.27 -4.96
N VAL A 34 7.17 4.40 -3.66
CA VAL A 34 5.84 4.06 -3.14
C VAL A 34 4.76 4.99 -3.69
N VAL A 35 5.01 6.30 -3.72
CA VAL A 35 4.06 7.26 -4.31
C VAL A 35 3.81 6.94 -5.78
N MET A 36 4.88 6.69 -6.55
CA MET A 36 4.77 6.31 -7.96
C MET A 36 4.02 4.99 -8.15
N SER A 37 4.26 4.00 -7.28
CA SER A 37 3.53 2.72 -7.32
C SER A 37 2.03 2.94 -7.18
N PHE A 38 1.59 3.78 -6.22
CA PHE A 38 0.17 4.08 -6.03
C PHE A 38 -0.46 4.80 -7.21
N ILE A 39 0.25 5.75 -7.80
CA ILE A 39 -0.24 6.45 -8.99
C ILE A 39 -0.36 5.48 -10.16
N LEU A 40 0.70 4.73 -10.45
CA LEU A 40 0.76 3.83 -11.60
C LEU A 40 -0.21 2.65 -11.47
N MET A 41 -0.32 2.00 -10.30
CA MET A 41 -1.25 0.89 -10.15
C MET A 41 -2.71 1.35 -10.37
N ASN A 42 -3.09 2.54 -9.90
CA ASN A 42 -4.44 3.07 -10.13
C ASN A 42 -4.67 3.50 -11.59
N LEU A 43 -3.66 4.07 -12.26
CA LEU A 43 -3.74 4.39 -13.69
C LEU A 43 -3.85 3.12 -14.56
N LEU A 44 -3.24 2.02 -14.15
CA LEU A 44 -3.19 0.78 -14.89
C LEU A 44 -4.29 -0.22 -14.49
N ALA A 45 -5.03 0.04 -13.40
CA ALA A 45 -6.07 -0.86 -12.88
C ALA A 45 -7.24 -1.11 -13.85
N THR A 46 -7.46 -0.24 -14.83
CA THR A 46 -8.52 -0.43 -15.84
C THR A 46 -8.01 -1.09 -17.13
N VAL A 47 -6.70 -1.37 -17.22
CA VAL A 47 -6.10 -2.04 -18.38
C VAL A 47 -6.02 -3.55 -18.08
N PRO A 48 -6.76 -4.41 -18.78
CA PRO A 48 -6.74 -5.84 -18.52
C PRO A 48 -5.39 -6.45 -18.91
N LEU A 49 -4.77 -7.19 -18.00
CA LEU A 49 -3.61 -8.03 -18.28
C LEU A 49 -4.08 -9.37 -18.86
N TYR A 50 -5.06 -9.99 -18.23
CA TYR A 50 -5.82 -11.12 -18.76
C TYR A 50 -7.25 -11.09 -18.22
N ASN A 51 -8.17 -11.63 -19.00
CA ASN A 51 -9.57 -11.76 -18.62
C ASN A 51 -10.12 -13.08 -19.17
N VAL A 52 -10.19 -14.08 -18.30
CA VAL A 52 -10.75 -15.41 -18.62
C VAL A 52 -11.97 -15.66 -17.73
N SER A 53 -12.80 -16.61 -18.10
CA SER A 53 -14.09 -16.87 -17.42
C SER A 53 -14.00 -17.14 -15.91
N TRP A 54 -12.84 -17.55 -15.42
CA TRP A 54 -12.61 -17.91 -14.01
C TRP A 54 -11.63 -17.01 -13.27
N ALA A 55 -10.87 -16.17 -14.00
CA ALA A 55 -9.91 -15.23 -13.38
C ALA A 55 -9.69 -14.00 -14.26
N ALA A 56 -9.44 -12.88 -13.62
CA ALA A 56 -9.05 -11.63 -14.27
C ALA A 56 -7.95 -10.94 -13.47
N ALA A 57 -7.06 -10.26 -14.15
CA ALA A 57 -6.11 -9.34 -13.53
C ALA A 57 -5.88 -8.13 -14.45
N ASP A 58 -5.55 -7.02 -13.87
CA ASP A 58 -5.19 -5.79 -14.58
C ASP A 58 -3.67 -5.58 -14.59
N VAL A 59 -3.21 -4.64 -15.42
CA VAL A 59 -1.78 -4.33 -15.56
C VAL A 59 -1.22 -3.67 -14.29
N GLY A 60 -2.07 -3.11 -13.43
CA GLY A 60 -1.67 -2.53 -12.15
C GLY A 60 -0.96 -3.51 -11.23
N ILE A 61 -1.27 -4.81 -11.33
CA ILE A 61 -0.63 -5.88 -10.54
C ILE A 61 0.90 -5.96 -10.78
N LEU A 62 1.37 -5.54 -11.96
CA LEU A 62 2.80 -5.52 -12.27
C LEU A 62 3.56 -4.44 -11.50
N VAL A 63 2.85 -3.53 -10.83
CA VAL A 63 3.44 -2.41 -10.08
C VAL A 63 3.05 -2.46 -8.60
N SER A 64 1.88 -3.00 -8.26
CA SER A 64 1.33 -3.02 -6.89
C SER A 64 2.25 -3.72 -5.88
N TRP A 65 2.93 -4.80 -6.27
CA TRP A 65 3.89 -5.51 -5.40
C TRP A 65 5.00 -4.60 -4.83
N MET A 66 5.35 -3.53 -5.56
CA MET A 66 6.36 -2.58 -5.07
C MET A 66 5.90 -1.86 -3.80
N ALA A 67 4.61 -1.53 -3.69
CA ALA A 67 4.06 -0.87 -2.51
C ALA A 67 4.22 -1.76 -1.26
N PHE A 68 4.01 -3.06 -1.40
CA PHE A 68 4.16 -4.03 -0.30
C PHE A 68 5.63 -4.28 0.04
N LEU A 69 6.49 -4.48 -0.97
CA LEU A 69 7.94 -4.61 -0.76
C LEU A 69 8.52 -3.42 0.02
N PHE A 70 8.22 -2.21 -0.40
CA PHE A 70 8.67 -1.01 0.32
C PHE A 70 7.99 -0.90 1.69
N GLY A 71 6.72 -1.30 1.81
CA GLY A 71 6.02 -1.41 3.08
C GLY A 71 6.77 -2.27 4.08
N ASP A 72 7.20 -3.46 3.69
CA ASP A 72 7.96 -4.38 4.54
C ASP A 72 9.37 -3.87 4.86
N MET A 73 10.02 -3.19 3.92
CA MET A 73 11.28 -2.47 4.21
C MET A 73 11.07 -1.39 5.29
N PHE A 74 9.96 -0.65 5.22
CA PHE A 74 9.62 0.35 6.22
C PHE A 74 9.24 -0.28 7.56
N VAL A 75 8.49 -1.40 7.59
CA VAL A 75 8.22 -2.15 8.83
C VAL A 75 9.51 -2.59 9.48
N LYS A 76 10.43 -3.16 8.70
CA LYS A 76 11.74 -3.61 9.21
C LYS A 76 12.54 -2.48 9.83
N ARG A 77 12.42 -1.26 9.33
CA ARG A 77 13.21 -0.11 9.83
C ARG A 77 12.46 0.77 10.81
N TYR A 78 11.22 1.10 10.53
CA TYR A 78 10.45 2.08 11.29
C TYR A 78 9.31 1.46 12.13
N GLY A 79 9.18 0.13 12.14
CA GLY A 79 8.08 -0.58 12.78
C GLY A 79 6.75 -0.45 12.00
N ALA A 80 5.71 -1.13 12.48
CA ALA A 80 4.41 -1.10 11.82
C ALA A 80 3.78 0.30 11.83
N LYS A 81 3.88 1.01 12.96
CA LYS A 81 3.36 2.38 13.09
C LYS A 81 4.00 3.35 12.10
N GLY A 82 5.33 3.27 11.93
CA GLY A 82 6.06 4.08 10.96
C GLY A 82 5.70 3.75 9.52
N SER A 83 5.66 2.46 9.18
CA SER A 83 5.28 1.99 7.85
C SER A 83 3.89 2.46 7.46
N ILE A 84 2.88 2.28 8.33
CA ILE A 84 1.50 2.74 8.07
C ILE A 84 1.47 4.25 7.80
N LYS A 85 2.14 5.07 8.62
CA LYS A 85 2.20 6.52 8.41
C LYS A 85 2.81 6.91 7.06
N ILE A 86 3.91 6.25 6.67
CA ILE A 86 4.61 6.51 5.40
C ILE A 86 3.69 6.17 4.22
N GLN A 87 3.08 5.01 4.24
CA GLN A 87 2.22 4.55 3.16
C GLN A 87 0.91 5.35 3.07
N MET A 88 0.33 5.76 4.21
CA MET A 88 -0.83 6.66 4.20
C MET A 88 -0.50 8.03 3.60
N ALA A 89 0.67 8.60 3.90
CA ALA A 89 1.10 9.85 3.28
C ALA A 89 1.32 9.69 1.77
N ALA A 90 1.91 8.58 1.34
CA ALA A 90 2.09 8.28 -0.08
C ALA A 90 0.74 8.13 -0.81
N LEU A 91 -0.23 7.47 -0.19
CA LEU A 91 -1.59 7.33 -0.71
C LEU A 91 -2.30 8.68 -0.83
N ILE A 92 -2.19 9.56 0.18
CA ILE A 92 -2.75 10.92 0.13
C ILE A 92 -2.14 11.71 -1.03
N ILE A 93 -0.83 11.65 -1.24
CA ILE A 93 -0.16 12.31 -2.36
C ILE A 93 -0.67 11.74 -3.69
N ALA A 94 -0.81 10.42 -3.79
CA ALA A 94 -1.36 9.79 -4.98
C ALA A 94 -2.80 10.26 -5.27
N PHE A 95 -3.66 10.35 -4.27
CA PHE A 95 -5.03 10.87 -4.43
C PHE A 95 -5.06 12.33 -4.85
N ILE A 96 -4.21 13.18 -4.28
CA ILE A 96 -4.08 14.57 -4.70
C ILE A 96 -3.65 14.64 -6.17
N THR A 97 -2.65 13.84 -6.57
CA THR A 97 -2.16 13.79 -7.95
C THR A 97 -3.26 13.35 -8.90
N MET A 98 -3.98 12.28 -8.58
CA MET A 98 -5.10 11.78 -9.39
C MET A 98 -6.25 12.80 -9.46
N GLY A 99 -6.54 13.49 -8.35
CA GLY A 99 -7.52 14.58 -8.30
C GLY A 99 -7.13 15.75 -9.20
N ILE A 100 -5.85 16.12 -9.25
CA ILE A 100 -5.35 17.17 -10.15
C ILE A 100 -5.49 16.73 -11.61
N LEU A 101 -5.16 15.48 -11.94
CA LEU A 101 -5.33 14.94 -13.29
C LEU A 101 -6.79 14.91 -13.72
N ALA A 102 -7.69 14.46 -12.84
CA ALA A 102 -9.13 14.45 -13.10
C ALA A 102 -9.70 15.86 -13.28
N GLY A 103 -9.31 16.79 -12.40
CA GLY A 103 -9.72 18.19 -12.47
C GLY A 103 -9.20 18.89 -13.72
N GLY A 104 -7.96 18.59 -14.15
CA GLY A 104 -7.38 19.09 -15.38
C GLY A 104 -8.14 18.62 -16.60
N SER A 105 -8.49 17.33 -16.65
CA SER A 105 -9.29 16.77 -17.75
C SER A 105 -10.72 17.35 -17.80
N ALA A 106 -11.37 17.54 -16.64
CA ALA A 106 -12.68 18.18 -16.60
C ALA A 106 -12.63 19.64 -17.05
N LEU A 107 -11.59 20.39 -16.69
CA LEU A 107 -11.39 21.76 -17.13
C LEU A 107 -11.14 21.85 -18.64
N GLU A 108 -10.41 20.89 -19.21
CA GLU A 108 -10.15 20.79 -20.64
C GLU A 108 -11.43 20.62 -21.43
N VAL A 109 -12.30 19.67 -21.02
CA VAL A 109 -13.62 19.47 -21.65
C VAL A 109 -14.46 20.73 -21.57
N LEU A 110 -14.44 21.44 -20.43
CA LEU A 110 -15.19 22.68 -20.24
C LEU A 110 -14.72 23.81 -21.15
N LEU A 111 -13.42 23.93 -21.40
CA LEU A 111 -12.83 25.05 -22.14
C LEU A 111 -12.71 24.78 -23.65
N CYS A 112 -12.45 23.53 -24.04
CA CYS A 112 -12.10 23.15 -25.39
C CYS A 112 -13.19 22.31 -26.09
N GLY A 113 -14.20 21.87 -25.35
CA GLY A 113 -15.28 21.00 -25.82
C GLY A 113 -14.90 19.51 -25.83
N GLU A 114 -15.92 18.66 -26.02
CA GLU A 114 -15.81 17.20 -25.89
C GLU A 114 -14.92 16.51 -26.92
N ASN A 115 -14.62 17.20 -28.02
CA ASN A 115 -13.81 16.64 -29.13
C ASN A 115 -12.31 16.88 -28.96
N TYR A 116 -11.89 17.58 -27.94
CA TYR A 116 -10.48 17.83 -27.64
C TYR A 116 -9.99 16.87 -26.60
N THR A 117 -9.02 16.03 -26.94
CA THR A 117 -8.47 15.02 -26.03
C THR A 117 -6.98 15.22 -25.84
N LEU A 118 -6.56 15.50 -24.63
CA LEU A 118 -5.16 15.55 -24.20
C LEU A 118 -4.55 14.13 -24.13
N GLY A 119 -4.31 13.48 -25.27
CA GLY A 119 -3.45 12.29 -25.37
C GLY A 119 -3.68 11.20 -24.29
N LEU A 120 -2.64 10.82 -23.59
CA LEU A 120 -2.55 9.59 -22.79
C LEU A 120 -3.54 9.47 -21.60
N PHE A 121 -4.11 10.55 -21.10
CA PHE A 121 -4.94 10.54 -19.89
C PHE A 121 -6.39 10.97 -20.10
N SER A 122 -6.73 11.57 -21.22
CA SER A 122 -8.06 12.13 -21.48
C SER A 122 -9.16 11.07 -21.44
N TRP A 123 -8.93 9.90 -22.01
CA TRP A 123 -9.90 8.82 -22.06
C TRP A 123 -10.29 8.27 -20.66
N LYS A 124 -9.44 8.46 -19.65
CA LYS A 124 -9.73 8.00 -18.27
C LYS A 124 -10.52 9.00 -17.45
N PHE A 125 -10.47 10.27 -17.81
CA PHE A 125 -11.05 11.36 -17.04
C PHE A 125 -12.09 12.16 -17.84
N ASP A 126 -12.50 11.69 -19.01
CA ASP A 126 -13.63 12.26 -19.74
C ASP A 126 -14.95 12.10 -18.96
N MET A 127 -16.01 12.77 -19.40
CA MET A 127 -17.30 12.75 -18.70
C MET A 127 -17.92 11.35 -18.63
N GLU A 128 -17.63 10.49 -19.60
CA GLU A 128 -18.16 9.12 -19.67
C GLU A 128 -17.38 8.16 -18.77
N HIS A 129 -16.04 8.24 -18.75
CA HIS A 129 -15.17 7.31 -18.01
C HIS A 129 -14.71 7.85 -16.64
N GLY A 130 -14.83 9.16 -16.38
CA GLY A 130 -14.36 9.79 -15.17
C GLY A 130 -15.03 9.25 -13.89
N ALA A 131 -16.33 8.91 -13.96
CA ALA A 131 -17.04 8.30 -12.84
C ALA A 131 -16.48 6.90 -12.50
N VAL A 132 -16.15 6.09 -13.50
CA VAL A 132 -15.49 4.77 -13.32
C VAL A 132 -14.13 4.96 -12.66
N THR A 133 -13.34 5.91 -13.14
CA THR A 133 -12.00 6.17 -12.61
C THR A 133 -12.04 6.63 -11.16
N LEU A 134 -12.95 7.54 -10.81
CA LEU A 134 -13.13 8.00 -9.42
C LEU A 134 -13.62 6.88 -8.50
N TRP A 135 -14.55 6.04 -8.98
CA TRP A 135 -14.99 4.86 -8.24
C TRP A 135 -13.85 3.89 -8.01
N THR A 136 -13.09 3.56 -9.06
CA THR A 136 -11.91 2.69 -8.98
C THR A 136 -10.90 3.21 -7.97
N LEU A 137 -10.59 4.50 -8.02
CA LEU A 137 -9.68 5.15 -7.08
C LEU A 137 -10.19 5.07 -5.64
N GLY A 138 -11.47 5.32 -5.40
CA GLY A 138 -12.09 5.23 -4.09
C GLY A 138 -12.04 3.80 -3.52
N VAL A 139 -12.42 2.83 -4.34
CA VAL A 139 -12.40 1.40 -3.97
C VAL A 139 -10.97 0.91 -3.72
N SER A 140 -10.03 1.25 -4.61
CA SER A 140 -8.61 0.92 -4.45
C SER A 140 -8.04 1.53 -3.17
N GLY A 141 -8.40 2.78 -2.86
CA GLY A 141 -7.97 3.43 -1.63
C GLY A 141 -8.47 2.73 -0.37
N ILE A 142 -9.73 2.31 -0.33
CA ILE A 142 -10.31 1.56 0.80
C ILE A 142 -9.61 0.22 0.93
N ALA A 143 -9.47 -0.53 -0.16
CA ALA A 143 -8.79 -1.82 -0.19
C ALA A 143 -7.37 -1.69 0.34
N PHE A 144 -6.61 -0.72 -0.18
CA PHE A 144 -5.23 -0.48 0.23
C PHE A 144 -5.09 -0.06 1.70
N ILE A 145 -5.94 0.83 2.22
CA ILE A 145 -5.88 1.24 3.63
C ILE A 145 -6.01 0.02 4.55
N VAL A 146 -7.00 -0.82 4.28
CA VAL A 146 -7.26 -2.01 5.09
C VAL A 146 -6.11 -3.01 4.95
N SER A 147 -5.74 -3.36 3.72
CA SER A 147 -4.68 -4.34 3.43
C SER A 147 -3.32 -3.91 3.99
N ASN A 148 -2.95 -2.64 3.87
CA ASN A 148 -1.70 -2.10 4.38
C ASN A 148 -1.60 -2.14 5.90
N ILE A 149 -2.70 -1.84 6.61
CA ILE A 149 -2.73 -1.97 8.08
C ILE A 149 -2.46 -3.43 8.47
N PHE A 150 -3.17 -4.38 7.84
CA PHE A 150 -2.97 -5.81 8.10
C PHE A 150 -1.55 -6.26 7.73
N ASN A 151 -1.05 -5.89 6.55
CA ASN A 151 0.30 -6.20 6.12
C ASN A 151 1.34 -5.72 7.15
N SER A 152 1.30 -4.45 7.53
CA SER A 152 2.26 -3.87 8.47
C SER A 152 2.20 -4.53 9.86
N LEU A 153 1.00 -4.83 10.37
CA LEU A 153 0.82 -5.47 11.67
C LEU A 153 1.28 -6.93 11.65
N ILE A 154 0.94 -7.68 10.61
CA ILE A 154 1.34 -9.09 10.46
C ILE A 154 2.85 -9.18 10.26
N SER A 155 3.43 -8.35 9.40
CA SER A 155 4.88 -8.28 9.17
C SER A 155 5.63 -8.04 10.48
N LYS A 156 5.21 -7.04 11.27
CA LYS A 156 5.78 -6.79 12.59
C LYS A 156 5.59 -7.99 13.52
N PHE A 157 4.37 -8.53 13.62
CA PHE A 157 4.05 -9.65 14.51
C PHE A 157 4.93 -10.86 14.22
N VAL A 158 5.08 -11.23 12.94
CA VAL A 158 5.93 -12.36 12.53
C VAL A 158 7.40 -12.05 12.80
N LEU A 159 7.87 -10.84 12.44
CA LEU A 159 9.26 -10.43 12.64
C LEU A 159 9.67 -10.51 14.12
N THR A 160 8.79 -10.09 15.04
CA THR A 160 9.06 -10.08 16.48
C THR A 160 9.10 -11.48 17.13
N LYS A 161 8.62 -12.53 16.44
CA LYS A 161 8.76 -13.92 16.89
C LYS A 161 10.18 -14.47 16.76
N PHE A 162 11.01 -13.85 15.92
CA PHE A 162 12.39 -14.28 15.75
C PHE A 162 13.30 -13.68 16.83
N LYS A 163 14.23 -14.50 17.36
CA LYS A 163 15.28 -14.01 18.27
C LYS A 163 16.22 -13.05 17.53
N LYS A 164 16.64 -13.42 16.32
CA LYS A 164 17.49 -12.61 15.45
C LYS A 164 16.62 -11.89 14.40
N ARG A 165 15.99 -10.80 14.81
CA ARG A 165 15.05 -10.00 14.01
C ARG A 165 15.73 -9.30 12.83
N THR A 166 17.05 -9.06 12.94
CA THR A 166 17.85 -8.40 11.89
C THR A 166 18.24 -9.34 10.74
N SER A 167 17.98 -10.67 10.86
CA SER A 167 18.33 -11.65 9.83
C SER A 167 17.45 -11.59 8.59
N PHE A 168 18.00 -12.05 7.45
CA PHE A 168 17.22 -12.21 6.21
C PHE A 168 16.05 -13.19 6.39
N LYS A 169 16.28 -14.31 7.10
CA LYS A 169 15.22 -15.31 7.35
C LYS A 169 14.02 -14.69 8.07
N ALA A 170 14.25 -13.87 9.10
CA ALA A 170 13.19 -13.21 9.83
C ALA A 170 12.43 -12.22 8.93
N TYR A 171 13.18 -11.43 8.15
CA TYR A 171 12.59 -10.48 7.19
C TYR A 171 11.76 -11.19 6.12
N ALA A 172 12.33 -12.19 5.44
CA ALA A 172 11.65 -12.90 4.35
C ALA A 172 10.38 -13.62 4.85
N THR A 173 10.45 -14.30 6.00
CA THR A 173 9.26 -14.96 6.57
C THR A 173 8.19 -13.94 6.93
N ALA A 174 8.57 -12.80 7.50
CA ALA A 174 7.62 -11.75 7.85
C ALA A 174 6.99 -11.14 6.59
N ALA A 175 7.81 -10.74 5.61
CA ALA A 175 7.38 -10.17 4.35
C ALA A 175 6.42 -11.12 3.59
N TYR A 176 6.84 -12.36 3.33
CA TYR A 176 6.01 -13.29 2.54
C TYR A 176 4.67 -13.62 3.21
N THR A 177 4.66 -13.75 4.55
CA THR A 177 3.40 -14.01 5.27
C THR A 177 2.49 -12.81 5.24
N SER A 178 3.03 -11.61 5.49
CA SER A 178 2.24 -10.38 5.54
C SER A 178 1.75 -9.97 4.16
N THR A 179 2.59 -10.08 3.13
CA THR A 179 2.23 -9.75 1.75
C THR A 179 1.16 -10.67 1.22
N PHE A 180 1.28 -11.99 1.40
CA PHE A 180 0.22 -12.91 0.94
C PHE A 180 -1.14 -12.55 1.55
N VAL A 181 -1.20 -12.31 2.86
CA VAL A 181 -2.46 -11.94 3.52
C VAL A 181 -2.91 -10.53 3.13
N GLY A 182 -1.99 -9.57 3.11
CA GLY A 182 -2.28 -8.19 2.73
C GLY A 182 -2.82 -8.09 1.31
N GLN A 183 -2.16 -8.72 0.37
CA GLN A 183 -2.57 -8.75 -1.04
C GLN A 183 -3.89 -9.50 -1.25
N PHE A 184 -4.12 -10.59 -0.51
CA PHE A 184 -5.42 -11.25 -0.55
C PHE A 184 -6.54 -10.31 -0.08
N ILE A 185 -6.33 -9.59 1.00
CA ILE A 185 -7.31 -8.61 1.52
C ILE A 185 -7.53 -7.49 0.51
N ASP A 186 -6.45 -6.96 -0.07
CA ASP A 186 -6.50 -5.89 -1.07
C ASP A 186 -7.34 -6.30 -2.29
N ASN A 187 -6.91 -7.35 -2.96
CA ASN A 187 -7.55 -7.88 -4.14
C ASN A 187 -9.01 -8.32 -3.87
N PHE A 188 -9.27 -8.90 -2.68
CA PHE A 188 -10.62 -9.32 -2.29
C PHE A 188 -11.55 -8.12 -2.09
N ILE A 189 -11.13 -7.10 -1.36
CA ILE A 189 -11.94 -5.89 -1.14
C ILE A 189 -12.16 -5.17 -2.47
N PHE A 190 -11.11 -5.04 -3.28
CA PHE A 190 -11.20 -4.42 -4.59
C PHE A 190 -12.21 -5.17 -5.49
N ALA A 191 -12.07 -6.47 -5.66
CA ALA A 191 -12.95 -7.27 -6.49
C ALA A 191 -14.40 -7.30 -5.95
N MET A 192 -14.58 -7.31 -4.62
CA MET A 192 -15.91 -7.20 -4.00
C MET A 192 -16.59 -5.88 -4.32
N LEU A 193 -15.91 -4.77 -4.14
CA LEU A 193 -16.50 -3.45 -4.32
C LEU A 193 -16.59 -3.06 -5.80
N PHE A 194 -15.54 -3.31 -6.57
CA PHE A 194 -15.48 -2.90 -7.97
C PHE A 194 -16.26 -3.85 -8.91
N THR A 195 -16.13 -5.17 -8.73
CA THR A 195 -16.73 -6.13 -9.65
C THR A 195 -18.04 -6.69 -9.13
N PHE A 196 -18.04 -7.24 -7.91
CA PHE A 196 -19.22 -7.96 -7.39
C PHE A 196 -20.36 -7.02 -7.05
N ILE A 197 -20.12 -5.92 -6.35
CA ILE A 197 -21.17 -4.95 -5.97
C ILE A 197 -21.57 -4.10 -7.16
N ALA A 198 -20.60 -3.47 -7.85
CA ALA A 198 -20.90 -2.56 -8.96
C ALA A 198 -21.66 -3.26 -10.10
N SER A 199 -21.35 -4.53 -10.41
CA SER A 199 -22.07 -5.30 -11.42
C SER A 199 -23.52 -5.65 -11.07
N ARG A 200 -23.98 -5.34 -9.85
CA ARG A 200 -25.38 -5.55 -9.40
C ARG A 200 -26.17 -4.26 -9.27
N ILE A 201 -25.55 -3.12 -9.50
CA ILE A 201 -26.19 -1.81 -9.54
C ILE A 201 -26.55 -1.54 -11.00
N PRO A 202 -27.85 -1.47 -11.37
CA PRO A 202 -28.27 -1.39 -12.78
C PRO A 202 -27.63 -0.24 -13.55
N GLU A 203 -27.47 0.91 -12.92
CA GLU A 203 -26.87 2.11 -13.51
C GLU A 203 -25.39 1.89 -13.83
N MET A 204 -24.64 1.26 -12.92
CA MET A 204 -23.23 0.94 -13.10
C MET A 204 -23.03 -0.20 -14.10
N GLN A 205 -23.91 -1.22 -14.05
CA GLN A 205 -23.89 -2.35 -14.99
C GLN A 205 -24.02 -1.85 -16.42
N THR A 206 -24.98 -0.96 -16.68
CA THR A 206 -25.23 -0.41 -18.00
C THR A 206 -24.12 0.54 -18.44
N ALA A 207 -23.77 1.53 -17.61
CA ALA A 207 -22.77 2.54 -17.93
C ALA A 207 -21.36 1.97 -18.13
N TRP A 208 -21.00 0.91 -17.38
CA TRP A 208 -19.64 0.35 -17.38
C TRP A 208 -19.55 -1.01 -18.05
N SER A 209 -20.64 -1.48 -18.68
CA SER A 209 -20.71 -2.79 -19.34
C SER A 209 -20.26 -3.96 -18.46
N LEU A 210 -20.50 -3.85 -17.15
CA LEU A 210 -20.10 -4.87 -16.20
C LEU A 210 -21.02 -6.10 -16.26
N GLN A 211 -20.42 -7.29 -16.30
CA GLN A 211 -21.16 -8.54 -16.18
C GLN A 211 -21.17 -9.03 -14.73
N PRO A 212 -22.33 -9.50 -14.21
CA PRO A 212 -22.40 -10.05 -12.87
C PRO A 212 -21.43 -11.23 -12.69
N VAL A 213 -20.61 -11.16 -11.66
CA VAL A 213 -19.65 -12.21 -11.31
C VAL A 213 -20.14 -13.00 -10.09
N THR A 214 -19.69 -14.25 -9.95
CA THR A 214 -19.97 -15.07 -8.77
C THR A 214 -19.03 -14.70 -7.62
N PHE A 215 -19.45 -14.95 -6.39
CA PHE A 215 -18.60 -14.77 -5.22
C PHE A 215 -17.33 -15.65 -5.31
N LEU A 216 -17.45 -16.86 -5.86
CA LEU A 216 -16.30 -17.73 -6.07
C LEU A 216 -15.27 -17.09 -7.02
N ALA A 217 -15.71 -16.43 -8.09
CA ALA A 217 -14.82 -15.73 -9.00
C ALA A 217 -14.05 -14.61 -8.28
N VAL A 218 -14.68 -13.86 -7.37
CA VAL A 218 -14.01 -12.85 -6.53
C VAL A 218 -12.89 -13.48 -5.70
N VAL A 219 -13.18 -14.61 -5.03
CA VAL A 219 -12.17 -15.31 -4.21
C VAL A 219 -11.03 -15.83 -5.06
N VAL A 220 -11.30 -16.40 -6.22
CA VAL A 220 -10.28 -16.91 -7.15
C VAL A 220 -9.41 -15.78 -7.67
N CYS A 221 -10.00 -14.66 -8.09
CA CYS A 221 -9.24 -13.47 -8.52
C CYS A 221 -8.33 -12.95 -7.39
N ALA A 222 -8.85 -12.86 -6.16
CA ALA A 222 -8.06 -12.41 -5.02
C ALA A 222 -6.88 -13.33 -4.73
N LEU A 223 -7.09 -14.65 -4.75
CA LEU A 223 -6.02 -15.63 -4.55
C LEU A 223 -4.98 -15.58 -5.67
N THR A 224 -5.42 -15.52 -6.93
CA THR A 224 -4.51 -15.48 -8.08
C THR A 224 -3.64 -14.22 -8.06
N GLY A 225 -4.25 -13.06 -7.80
CA GLY A 225 -3.53 -11.80 -7.64
C GLY A 225 -2.48 -11.89 -6.53
N SER A 226 -2.88 -12.35 -5.34
CA SER A 226 -1.97 -12.50 -4.19
C SER A 226 -0.78 -13.40 -4.47
N VAL A 227 -0.98 -14.50 -5.20
CA VAL A 227 0.10 -15.42 -5.56
C VAL A 227 1.06 -14.75 -6.55
N LEU A 228 0.55 -14.05 -7.57
CA LEU A 228 1.39 -13.36 -8.55
C LEU A 228 2.24 -12.27 -7.91
N GLU A 229 1.65 -11.45 -7.05
CA GLU A 229 2.36 -10.39 -6.35
C GLU A 229 3.37 -10.93 -5.34
N LEU A 230 3.03 -12.02 -4.62
CA LEU A 230 3.98 -12.72 -3.75
C LEU A 230 5.18 -13.27 -4.53
N LEU A 231 4.98 -13.83 -5.72
CA LEU A 231 6.08 -14.30 -6.56
C LEU A 231 7.05 -13.17 -6.91
N LEU A 232 6.52 -12.01 -7.28
CA LEU A 232 7.34 -10.83 -7.56
C LEU A 232 8.08 -10.37 -6.30
N GLU A 233 7.42 -10.35 -5.14
CA GLU A 233 8.09 -9.98 -3.89
C GLU A 233 9.19 -10.98 -3.51
N VAL A 234 8.99 -12.28 -3.67
CA VAL A 234 10.03 -13.29 -3.42
C VAL A 234 11.27 -13.01 -4.26
N ILE A 235 11.10 -12.63 -5.53
CA ILE A 235 12.22 -12.29 -6.43
C ILE A 235 12.96 -11.05 -5.94
N PHE A 236 12.27 -10.01 -5.49
CA PHE A 236 12.86 -8.71 -5.14
C PHE A 236 13.18 -8.54 -3.65
N SER A 237 12.66 -9.38 -2.76
CA SER A 237 12.89 -9.29 -1.32
C SER A 237 14.38 -9.34 -0.90
N PRO A 238 15.30 -10.05 -1.58
CA PRO A 238 16.72 -9.98 -1.25
C PRO A 238 17.29 -8.56 -1.43
N ILE A 239 16.81 -7.83 -2.43
CA ILE A 239 17.19 -6.45 -2.67
C ILE A 239 16.61 -5.56 -1.57
N GLY A 240 15.31 -5.70 -1.28
CA GLY A 240 14.64 -4.99 -0.20
C GLY A 240 15.33 -5.18 1.15
N PHE A 241 15.70 -6.42 1.47
CA PHE A 241 16.46 -6.71 2.69
C PHE A 241 17.80 -5.99 2.74
N LYS A 242 18.60 -6.05 1.66
CA LYS A 242 19.92 -5.39 1.60
C LYS A 242 19.79 -3.88 1.80
N VAL A 243 18.80 -3.26 1.20
CA VAL A 243 18.56 -1.82 1.35
C VAL A 243 18.13 -1.48 2.79
N ALA A 244 17.19 -2.22 3.37
CA ALA A 244 16.75 -2.00 4.75
C ALA A 244 17.87 -2.25 5.77
N ASP A 245 18.74 -3.26 5.53
CA ASP A 245 19.91 -3.52 6.37
C ASP A 245 20.97 -2.43 6.25
N ARG A 246 21.15 -1.88 5.05
CA ARG A 246 22.00 -0.71 4.81
C ARG A 246 21.50 0.51 5.59
N TRP A 247 20.20 0.80 5.55
CA TRP A 247 19.62 1.89 6.35
C TRP A 247 19.88 1.71 7.84
N ARG A 248 19.80 0.47 8.32
CA ARG A 248 20.12 0.17 9.72
C ARG A 248 21.57 0.49 10.05
N LYS A 249 22.51 0.06 9.20
CA LYS A 249 23.96 0.30 9.38
C LYS A 249 24.34 1.79 9.30
N GLU A 250 23.67 2.53 8.42
CA GLU A 250 23.89 3.96 8.22
C GLU A 250 23.12 4.84 9.24
N GLY A 251 22.35 4.23 10.14
CA GLY A 251 21.58 4.98 11.15
C GLY A 251 20.40 5.78 10.58
N VAL A 252 19.94 5.47 9.37
CA VAL A 252 18.80 6.16 8.74
C VAL A 252 17.58 6.11 9.66
N GLY A 253 16.99 7.27 9.97
CA GLY A 253 15.80 7.37 10.84
C GLY A 253 16.07 7.09 12.33
N ALA A 254 17.33 7.12 12.80
CA ALA A 254 17.70 6.81 14.19
C ALA A 254 16.93 7.66 15.21
N GLU A 255 16.69 8.96 14.92
CA GLU A 255 15.91 9.85 15.79
C GLU A 255 14.48 9.35 16.00
N TYR A 256 13.80 8.90 14.95
CA TYR A 256 12.46 8.32 15.06
C TYR A 256 12.47 7.01 15.85
N ILE A 257 13.45 6.13 15.57
CA ILE A 257 13.57 4.84 16.24
C ILE A 257 13.79 5.03 17.74
N ALA A 258 14.61 6.01 18.15
CA ALA A 258 14.81 6.32 19.56
C ALA A 258 13.53 6.80 20.27
N LEU A 259 12.59 7.43 19.54
CA LEU A 259 11.35 7.94 20.10
C LEU A 259 10.23 6.90 20.19
N VAL A 260 10.19 5.91 19.28
CA VAL A 260 9.03 5.05 19.09
C VAL A 260 9.35 3.60 19.46
N PRO A 261 8.76 3.06 20.55
CA PRO A 261 9.02 1.69 20.99
C PRO A 261 8.77 0.62 19.94
N ASP A 262 7.77 0.83 19.08
CA ASP A 262 7.43 -0.05 17.96
C ASP A 262 8.61 -0.21 16.98
N ALA A 263 9.30 0.88 16.69
CA ALA A 263 10.48 0.90 15.82
C ALA A 263 11.72 0.33 16.51
N GLN A 264 11.89 0.57 17.80
CA GLN A 264 12.99 -0.02 18.60
C GLN A 264 12.89 -1.54 18.58
N GLU A 265 11.69 -2.07 18.81
CA GLU A 265 11.45 -3.51 18.90
C GLU A 265 11.92 -4.28 17.66
N VAL A 266 11.65 -3.78 16.47
CA VAL A 266 12.04 -4.46 15.21
C VAL A 266 13.52 -4.33 14.86
N ASN A 267 14.21 -3.35 15.44
CA ASN A 267 15.63 -3.10 15.20
C ASN A 267 16.57 -3.78 16.22
N THR A 268 16.03 -4.40 17.27
CA THR A 268 16.82 -5.00 18.36
C THR A 268 16.68 -6.51 18.39
N ASP A 269 17.80 -7.24 18.31
CA ASP A 269 17.82 -8.69 18.50
C ASP A 269 17.63 -9.03 19.99
N VAL A 270 16.89 -10.10 20.32
CA VAL A 270 16.54 -10.47 21.70
C VAL A 270 17.79 -10.81 22.54
N GLU A 271 18.83 -11.35 21.91
CA GLU A 271 20.09 -11.69 22.59
C GLU A 271 20.87 -10.46 23.10
N HIS A 272 20.63 -9.29 22.51
CA HIS A 272 21.27 -8.04 22.96
C HIS A 272 20.53 -7.38 24.13
N SER A 273 19.23 -7.64 24.26
CA SER A 273 18.39 -7.08 25.32
C SER A 273 18.70 -7.67 26.71
N ILE A 274 19.23 -8.90 26.76
CA ILE A 274 19.60 -9.59 28.02
C ILE A 274 20.93 -9.05 28.56
N LYS A 275 21.85 -8.61 27.70
CA LYS A 275 23.17 -8.08 28.09
C LYS A 275 23.16 -6.63 28.58
N ILE A 276 22.06 -5.90 28.39
CA ILE A 276 21.89 -4.50 28.85
C ILE A 276 21.17 -4.45 30.21
N ALA A 277 20.56 -5.55 30.62
CA ALA A 277 19.81 -5.67 31.89
C ALA A 277 20.65 -6.28 33.05
N ASP A 278 21.86 -6.75 32.78
CA ASP A 278 22.88 -7.18 33.74
C ASP A 278 23.95 -6.06 33.90
#